data_c19195d64b1580e7afc7cb42a22e0a9f
#
_entry.id   c19195d64b1580e7afc7cb42a22e0a9f
#
_cell.length_a   1.000
_cell.length_b   1.000
_cell.length_c   1.000
_cell.angle_alpha   90.00
_cell.angle_beta   90.00
_cell.angle_gamma   90.00
#
_symmetry.space_group_name_H-M   'P 1'
#
loop_
_entity.id
_entity.type
_entity.pdbx_description
1 polymer ?
#
loop_
_entity_poly.entity_id
_entity_poly.type
_entity_poly.pdbx_seq_one_letter_code
_entity_poly.pdbx_strand_id
1 'polypeptide(L)'
;TSRLGAGLYRYTAVLHRGNDTLFSDTDDNVHFTLGKDAGRQFRLLIYADGFKTPEWFKGGVMYQIFTDRFAKSGKSPLRQDFCNESDWYAPISQFAEKPGDPLKNDLFYGGDLYGISEKLAYLKELGVTVLYLNPVFKAASNHKYDTGDYNAADPAFGGDEALSALFAEAKKYGIRVILDGVFNHTGDDSLYFNKYGNYPSVGAYKHPESPYRDWYTFGRDDDDYECWWGIKIHPRLRQSNPDCRSFFCGRDGVGAKYVKEGSGGWRLDVADELPDAFLEDLRKSVKDADPDALIIGEVWENAADKIAYGKLRKYFQGHQLDSVMNYPLRTALVNFILHKDGRSLARCLTDIYSSYPKFVCDCLMNIIGTHDTERI
;
A
#
# COMPACT_ATOMS: atom_id res chain seq x y z
N THR A 1 9.50 -28.65 -14.14
CA THR A 1 9.29 -27.17 -13.97
C THR A 1 9.83 -26.36 -15.16
N SER A 2 10.92 -26.81 -15.84
CA SER A 2 11.51 -26.11 -17.00
C SER A 2 10.58 -25.86 -18.20
N ARG A 3 9.40 -26.47 -18.21
CA ARG A 3 8.37 -26.29 -19.25
C ARG A 3 7.19 -25.42 -18.82
N LEU A 4 7.16 -24.98 -17.55
CA LEU A 4 6.08 -24.16 -17.01
C LEU A 4 6.56 -22.70 -16.97
N GLY A 5 5.72 -21.77 -17.42
CA GLY A 5 5.97 -20.33 -17.28
C GLY A 5 5.74 -19.84 -15.85
N ALA A 6 5.99 -18.55 -15.59
CA ALA A 6 5.66 -17.92 -14.32
C ALA A 6 4.15 -18.04 -14.06
N GLY A 7 3.77 -18.43 -12.84
CA GLY A 7 2.38 -18.68 -12.48
C GLY A 7 2.22 -19.45 -11.18
N LEU A 8 1.01 -19.47 -10.66
CA LEU A 8 0.64 -20.32 -9.54
C LEU A 8 0.03 -21.62 -10.09
N TYR A 9 0.67 -22.73 -9.81
CA TYR A 9 0.23 -24.08 -10.16
C TYR A 9 -0.26 -24.81 -8.93
N ARG A 10 -1.19 -25.73 -9.15
CA ARG A 10 -1.69 -26.61 -8.10
C ARG A 10 -1.41 -28.06 -8.48
N TYR A 11 -1.00 -28.88 -7.52
CA TYR A 11 -0.74 -30.29 -7.75
C TYR A 11 -1.22 -31.15 -6.58
N THR A 12 -1.56 -32.39 -6.87
CA THR A 12 -1.93 -33.43 -5.91
C THR A 12 -0.93 -34.56 -6.02
N ALA A 13 -0.43 -35.05 -4.91
CA ALA A 13 0.33 -36.29 -4.89
C ALA A 13 -0.66 -37.48 -4.90
N VAL A 14 -0.40 -38.47 -5.75
CA VAL A 14 -1.22 -39.67 -5.86
C VAL A 14 -0.36 -40.88 -5.50
N LEU A 15 -0.84 -41.65 -4.52
CA LEU A 15 -0.18 -42.87 -4.08
C LEU A 15 -0.99 -44.08 -4.52
N HIS A 16 -0.36 -44.98 -5.25
CA HIS A 16 -0.95 -46.27 -5.63
C HIS A 16 -0.35 -47.38 -4.75
N ARG A 17 -1.23 -48.15 -4.11
CA ARG A 17 -0.85 -49.33 -3.31
C ARG A 17 -1.76 -50.51 -3.68
N GLY A 18 -1.28 -51.42 -4.50
CA GLY A 18 -2.13 -52.48 -5.04
C GLY A 18 -3.29 -51.89 -5.85
N ASN A 19 -4.51 -52.22 -5.48
CA ASN A 19 -5.73 -51.71 -6.11
C ASN A 19 -6.21 -50.37 -5.47
N ASP A 20 -5.57 -49.92 -4.41
CA ASP A 20 -5.96 -48.67 -3.73
C ASP A 20 -5.24 -47.47 -4.35
N THR A 21 -5.98 -46.40 -4.57
CA THR A 21 -5.46 -45.10 -4.97
C THR A 21 -5.81 -44.10 -3.86
N LEU A 22 -4.79 -43.40 -3.35
CA LEU A 22 -4.94 -42.38 -2.34
C LEU A 22 -4.42 -41.03 -2.86
N PHE A 23 -5.08 -39.96 -2.47
CA PHE A 23 -4.77 -38.61 -2.86
C PHE A 23 -4.32 -37.78 -1.62
N SER A 24 -3.39 -36.85 -1.83
CA SER A 24 -3.01 -35.92 -0.79
C SER A 24 -4.08 -34.85 -0.56
N ASP A 25 -4.24 -34.43 0.71
CA ASP A 25 -4.99 -33.25 1.16
C ASP A 25 -4.10 -32.42 2.09
N THR A 26 -3.87 -31.15 1.74
CA THR A 26 -3.02 -30.24 2.52
C THR A 26 -3.72 -28.91 2.76
N ASP A 27 -3.52 -28.33 3.95
CA ASP A 27 -4.05 -27.00 4.30
C ASP A 27 -2.96 -25.94 4.51
N ASP A 28 -1.70 -26.35 4.61
CA ASP A 28 -0.57 -25.43 4.85
C ASP A 28 0.57 -25.60 3.83
N ASN A 29 0.33 -26.33 2.74
CA ASN A 29 1.29 -26.59 1.67
C ASN A 29 2.54 -27.40 2.06
N VAL A 30 2.60 -27.93 3.29
CA VAL A 30 3.73 -28.72 3.82
C VAL A 30 3.23 -30.04 4.38
N HIS A 31 2.31 -30.00 5.34
CA HIS A 31 1.72 -31.19 5.94
C HIS A 31 0.54 -31.67 5.10
N PHE A 32 0.35 -32.98 5.04
CA PHE A 32 -0.76 -33.55 4.28
C PHE A 32 -1.25 -34.85 4.92
N THR A 33 -2.48 -35.18 4.61
CA THR A 33 -3.10 -36.48 4.89
C THR A 33 -3.37 -37.21 3.57
N LEU A 34 -3.61 -38.52 3.64
CA LEU A 34 -4.00 -39.32 2.50
C LEU A 34 -5.44 -39.77 2.62
N GLY A 35 -6.23 -39.58 1.58
CA GLY A 35 -7.64 -39.95 1.51
C GLY A 35 -7.99 -40.60 0.19
N LYS A 36 -9.20 -41.18 0.09
CA LYS A 36 -9.71 -41.81 -1.16
C LYS A 36 -10.15 -40.77 -2.19
N ASP A 37 -10.47 -39.57 -1.75
CA ASP A 37 -10.89 -38.45 -2.58
C ASP A 37 -9.79 -37.39 -2.65
N ALA A 38 -9.70 -36.69 -3.77
CA ALA A 38 -8.78 -35.58 -3.93
C ALA A 38 -9.20 -34.44 -2.99
N GLY A 39 -8.28 -34.05 -2.09
CA GLY A 39 -8.46 -32.94 -1.17
C GLY A 39 -7.89 -31.63 -1.69
N ARG A 40 -7.53 -30.70 -0.77
CA ARG A 40 -6.86 -29.44 -1.10
C ARG A 40 -5.49 -29.74 -1.66
N GLN A 41 -5.12 -28.97 -2.69
CA GLN A 41 -3.91 -29.20 -3.46
C GLN A 41 -2.73 -28.41 -2.89
N PHE A 42 -1.53 -28.95 -3.09
CA PHE A 42 -0.31 -28.19 -2.91
C PHE A 42 -0.22 -27.03 -3.93
N ARG A 43 0.40 -25.94 -3.52
CA ARG A 43 0.70 -24.78 -4.37
C ARG A 43 2.16 -24.80 -4.79
N LEU A 44 2.41 -24.50 -6.05
CA LEU A 44 3.74 -24.28 -6.61
C LEU A 44 3.76 -22.94 -7.34
N LEU A 45 4.41 -21.95 -6.74
CA LEU A 45 4.62 -20.66 -7.37
C LEU A 45 5.90 -20.71 -8.21
N ILE A 46 5.76 -20.45 -9.50
CA ILE A 46 6.87 -20.23 -10.43
C ILE A 46 6.91 -18.74 -10.75
N TYR A 47 8.05 -18.11 -10.53
CA TYR A 47 8.28 -16.70 -10.78
C TYR A 47 9.31 -16.48 -11.88
N ALA A 48 9.32 -15.27 -12.45
CA ALA A 48 10.20 -14.89 -13.54
C ALA A 48 11.68 -14.94 -13.12
N ASP A 49 12.53 -15.32 -14.06
CA ASP A 49 13.99 -15.27 -13.87
C ASP A 49 14.42 -13.82 -13.51
N GLY A 50 15.34 -13.72 -12.56
CA GLY A 50 15.84 -12.42 -12.09
C GLY A 50 14.91 -11.68 -11.13
N PHE A 51 13.76 -12.23 -10.76
CA PHE A 51 12.94 -11.66 -9.70
C PHE A 51 13.70 -11.67 -8.38
N LYS A 52 13.91 -10.49 -7.82
CA LYS A 52 14.59 -10.27 -6.54
C LYS A 52 13.94 -9.10 -5.81
N THR A 53 14.14 -9.07 -4.50
CA THR A 53 13.68 -8.00 -3.62
C THR A 53 14.88 -7.16 -3.14
N PRO A 54 14.67 -5.89 -2.77
CA PRO A 54 15.76 -5.02 -2.30
C PRO A 54 16.43 -5.57 -1.04
N GLU A 55 17.75 -5.74 -1.06
CA GLU A 55 18.52 -6.28 0.07
C GLU A 55 18.49 -5.34 1.30
N TRP A 56 18.45 -4.03 1.07
CA TRP A 56 18.47 -3.04 2.15
C TRP A 56 17.23 -3.10 3.07
N PHE A 57 16.14 -3.69 2.60
CA PHE A 57 14.90 -3.79 3.38
C PHE A 57 14.88 -5.02 4.30
N LYS A 58 15.64 -6.06 3.95
CA LYS A 58 15.65 -7.33 4.68
C LYS A 58 16.22 -7.17 6.09
N GLY A 59 15.45 -7.64 7.08
CA GLY A 59 15.83 -7.56 8.49
C GLY A 59 15.85 -6.14 9.06
N GLY A 60 15.33 -5.17 8.33
CA GLY A 60 15.18 -3.78 8.79
C GLY A 60 14.03 -3.58 9.77
N VAL A 61 14.04 -2.42 10.41
CA VAL A 61 12.94 -1.93 11.27
C VAL A 61 12.24 -0.80 10.55
N MET A 62 10.98 -1.01 10.19
CA MET A 62 10.14 0.02 9.59
C MET A 62 9.31 0.73 10.66
N TYR A 63 9.30 2.06 10.62
CA TYR A 63 8.47 2.90 11.46
C TYR A 63 7.47 3.67 10.60
N GLN A 64 6.17 3.43 10.83
CA GLN A 64 5.10 4.16 10.14
C GLN A 64 4.85 5.50 10.82
N ILE A 65 4.73 6.56 10.02
CA ILE A 65 4.46 7.92 10.49
C ILE A 65 3.19 8.48 9.85
N PHE A 66 2.26 8.87 10.69
CA PHE A 66 1.17 9.78 10.33
C PHE A 66 1.66 11.22 10.53
N THR A 67 1.99 11.90 9.44
CA THR A 67 2.79 13.14 9.44
C THR A 67 2.20 14.22 10.35
N ASP A 68 0.89 14.49 10.27
CA ASP A 68 0.20 15.49 11.07
C ASP A 68 0.31 15.27 12.60
N ARG A 69 0.63 14.04 13.04
CA ARG A 69 0.56 13.61 14.45
C ARG A 69 1.88 13.14 15.03
N PHE A 70 3.00 13.30 14.33
CA PHE A 70 4.28 12.78 14.79
C PHE A 70 5.17 13.82 15.45
N ALA A 71 5.49 14.90 14.75
CA ALA A 71 6.33 15.98 15.26
C ALA A 71 6.04 17.29 14.54
N LYS A 72 5.98 18.39 15.30
CA LYS A 72 5.70 19.74 14.82
C LYS A 72 6.97 20.58 14.88
N SER A 73 7.47 21.04 13.72
CA SER A 73 8.63 21.94 13.68
C SER A 73 8.27 23.40 13.87
N GLY A 74 7.05 23.78 13.51
CA GLY A 74 6.61 25.17 13.44
C GLY A 74 7.10 25.92 12.19
N LYS A 75 7.75 25.24 11.24
CA LYS A 75 8.26 25.83 9.98
C LYS A 75 7.22 25.83 8.87
N SER A 76 6.31 24.85 8.90
CA SER A 76 5.26 24.72 7.88
C SER A 76 4.08 25.65 8.18
N PRO A 77 3.39 26.17 7.14
CA PRO A 77 2.21 27.00 7.32
C PRO A 77 1.06 26.16 7.89
N LEU A 78 0.28 26.77 8.79
CA LEU A 78 -0.97 26.17 9.23
C LEU A 78 -2.00 26.22 8.09
N ARG A 79 -2.88 25.23 8.06
CA ARG A 79 -4.00 25.21 7.11
C ARG A 79 -4.97 26.37 7.43
N GLN A 80 -5.23 27.25 6.44
CA GLN A 80 -6.12 28.38 6.62
C GLN A 80 -7.61 27.99 6.49
N ASP A 81 -7.88 26.92 5.75
CA ASP A 81 -9.23 26.48 5.37
C ASP A 81 -9.80 25.39 6.30
N PHE A 82 -9.07 25.04 7.37
CA PHE A 82 -9.40 23.93 8.25
C PHE A 82 -9.19 24.26 9.73
N CYS A 83 -9.75 23.41 10.60
CA CYS A 83 -9.54 23.51 12.02
C CYS A 83 -8.10 23.12 12.38
N ASN A 84 -7.37 24.02 13.03
CA ASN A 84 -6.05 23.71 13.57
C ASN A 84 -6.17 23.55 15.08
N GLU A 85 -5.68 22.42 15.61
CA GLU A 85 -5.58 22.22 17.04
C GLU A 85 -4.41 23.02 17.60
N SER A 86 -4.68 23.85 18.59
CA SER A 86 -3.67 24.69 19.23
C SER A 86 -2.85 23.91 20.28
N ASP A 87 -3.49 22.93 20.92
CA ASP A 87 -2.86 22.07 21.92
C ASP A 87 -2.39 20.75 21.25
N TRP A 88 -1.07 20.62 21.09
CA TRP A 88 -0.47 19.39 20.56
C TRP A 88 -0.84 18.12 21.35
N TYR A 89 -1.16 18.25 22.61
CA TYR A 89 -1.50 17.16 23.52
C TYR A 89 -3.01 16.94 23.66
N ALA A 90 -3.82 17.69 22.95
CA ALA A 90 -5.26 17.48 22.93
C ALA A 90 -5.61 16.04 22.51
N PRO A 91 -6.63 15.43 23.13
CA PRO A 91 -7.03 14.07 22.78
C PRO A 91 -7.57 13.99 21.35
N ILE A 92 -7.15 12.96 20.63
CA ILE A 92 -7.63 12.67 19.28
C ILE A 92 -8.98 11.97 19.39
N SER A 93 -10.02 12.51 18.75
CA SER A 93 -11.29 11.81 18.60
C SER A 93 -11.13 10.68 17.57
N GLN A 94 -11.29 9.43 18.04
CA GLN A 94 -11.21 8.24 17.18
C GLN A 94 -12.53 7.94 16.48
N PHE A 95 -13.63 8.45 17.00
CA PHE A 95 -14.98 8.17 16.51
C PHE A 95 -15.75 9.47 16.33
N ALA A 96 -16.77 9.44 15.48
CA ALA A 96 -17.77 10.49 15.40
C ALA A 96 -18.46 10.69 16.78
N GLU A 97 -18.91 11.91 17.06
CA GLU A 97 -19.59 12.21 18.34
C GLU A 97 -20.87 11.38 18.52
N LYS A 98 -21.53 11.08 17.41
CA LYS A 98 -22.73 10.20 17.38
C LYS A 98 -22.64 9.28 16.17
N PRO A 99 -23.29 8.10 16.22
CA PRO A 99 -23.40 7.23 15.06
C PRO A 99 -24.01 7.96 13.85
N GLY A 100 -23.29 7.95 12.73
CA GLY A 100 -23.70 8.62 11.50
C GLY A 100 -23.18 10.05 11.29
N ASP A 101 -22.56 10.66 12.32
CA ASP A 101 -21.88 11.93 12.14
C ASP A 101 -20.58 11.75 11.35
N PRO A 102 -20.12 12.77 10.60
CA PRO A 102 -18.84 12.72 9.90
C PRO A 102 -17.66 12.67 10.90
N LEU A 103 -16.61 11.96 10.52
CA LEU A 103 -15.32 12.02 11.24
C LEU A 103 -14.68 13.39 11.05
N LYS A 104 -13.97 13.89 12.10
CA LYS A 104 -13.22 15.16 12.03
C LYS A 104 -11.88 14.98 11.29
N ASN A 105 -11.94 14.68 10.01
CA ASN A 105 -10.76 14.52 9.15
C ASN A 105 -10.13 15.86 8.72
N ASP A 106 -10.75 16.95 9.09
CA ASP A 106 -10.35 18.35 8.86
C ASP A 106 -9.62 18.98 10.05
N LEU A 107 -9.40 18.24 11.15
CA LEU A 107 -8.67 18.72 12.31
C LEU A 107 -7.17 18.39 12.18
N PHE A 108 -6.34 19.42 12.13
CA PHE A 108 -4.88 19.32 11.98
C PHE A 108 -4.16 19.71 13.26
N TYR A 109 -3.16 18.92 13.66
CA TYR A 109 -2.28 19.22 14.81
C TYR A 109 -1.00 19.94 14.38
N GLY A 110 -0.69 19.93 13.09
CA GLY A 110 0.42 20.67 12.50
C GLY A 110 1.76 19.96 12.60
N GLY A 111 1.76 18.61 12.69
CA GLY A 111 2.96 17.83 12.44
C GLY A 111 3.38 17.96 10.96
N ASP A 112 4.70 17.95 10.70
CA ASP A 112 5.25 18.23 9.39
C ASP A 112 6.53 17.44 9.09
N LEU A 113 6.98 17.49 7.82
CA LEU A 113 8.16 16.77 7.33
C LEU A 113 9.46 17.31 7.95
N TYR A 114 9.51 18.60 8.28
CA TYR A 114 10.64 19.18 9.02
C TYR A 114 10.70 18.62 10.46
N GLY A 115 9.55 18.43 11.12
CA GLY A 115 9.46 17.80 12.43
C GLY A 115 9.93 16.35 12.39
N ILE A 116 9.61 15.61 11.32
CA ILE A 116 10.16 14.27 11.11
C ILE A 116 11.68 14.33 10.96
N SER A 117 12.19 15.27 10.17
CA SER A 117 13.65 15.46 9.99
C SER A 117 14.37 15.74 11.31
N GLU A 118 13.78 16.53 12.19
CA GLU A 118 14.34 16.83 13.54
C GLU A 118 14.36 15.59 14.47
N LYS A 119 13.57 14.56 14.16
CA LYS A 119 13.51 13.30 14.93
C LYS A 119 14.35 12.16 14.34
N LEU A 120 15.08 12.37 13.24
CA LEU A 120 15.86 11.31 12.60
C LEU A 120 16.94 10.69 13.51
N ALA A 121 17.59 11.49 14.35
CA ALA A 121 18.56 10.99 15.32
C ALA A 121 17.90 10.03 16.33
N TYR A 122 16.74 10.40 16.88
CA TYR A 122 15.95 9.55 17.76
C TYR A 122 15.50 8.26 17.06
N LEU A 123 15.00 8.36 15.83
CA LEU A 123 14.57 7.20 15.06
C LEU A 123 15.74 6.26 14.75
N LYS A 124 16.93 6.80 14.47
CA LYS A 124 18.14 6.02 14.29
C LYS A 124 18.56 5.31 15.57
N GLU A 125 18.51 5.98 16.72
CA GLU A 125 18.82 5.38 18.02
C GLU A 125 17.84 4.25 18.37
N LEU A 126 16.56 4.39 17.99
CA LEU A 126 15.53 3.35 18.09
C LEU A 126 15.79 2.14 17.18
N GLY A 127 16.75 2.23 16.26
CA GLY A 127 17.09 1.18 15.31
C GLY A 127 16.28 1.20 14.00
N VAL A 128 15.54 2.28 13.74
CA VAL A 128 14.75 2.42 12.51
C VAL A 128 15.67 2.52 11.30
N THR A 129 15.37 1.74 10.27
CA THR A 129 16.07 1.75 8.99
C THR A 129 15.18 2.21 7.84
N VAL A 130 13.86 2.18 8.03
CA VAL A 130 12.87 2.57 7.03
C VAL A 130 11.78 3.41 7.68
N LEU A 131 11.47 4.55 7.09
CA LEU A 131 10.25 5.30 7.40
C LEU A 131 9.21 5.01 6.32
N TYR A 132 8.02 4.61 6.74
CA TYR A 132 6.84 4.59 5.90
C TYR A 132 5.96 5.79 6.28
N LEU A 133 5.80 6.73 5.37
CA LEU A 133 4.92 7.88 5.55
C LEU A 133 3.53 7.56 5.03
N ASN A 134 2.49 7.74 5.87
CA ASN A 134 1.13 7.88 5.37
C ASN A 134 1.08 8.97 4.30
N PRO A 135 0.04 9.06 3.47
CA PRO A 135 0.02 9.99 2.35
C PRO A 135 0.46 11.39 2.72
N VAL A 136 1.31 12.00 1.89
CA VAL A 136 1.89 13.33 2.12
C VAL A 136 1.50 14.35 1.07
N PHE A 137 0.82 13.90 0.00
CA PHE A 137 0.43 14.77 -1.09
C PHE A 137 -0.70 15.72 -0.70
N LYS A 138 -0.82 16.84 -1.42
CA LYS A 138 -1.87 17.83 -1.19
C LYS A 138 -3.24 17.15 -1.23
N ALA A 139 -4.03 17.34 -0.16
CA ALA A 139 -5.38 16.80 -0.01
C ALA A 139 -6.18 17.61 0.99
N ALA A 140 -7.49 17.45 1.02
CA ALA A 140 -8.38 18.15 1.94
C ALA A 140 -8.25 17.59 3.36
N SER A 141 -8.26 16.29 3.54
CA SER A 141 -8.21 15.64 4.85
C SER A 141 -6.83 15.67 5.52
N ASN A 142 -6.80 15.41 6.81
CA ASN A 142 -5.57 15.23 7.58
C ASN A 142 -4.85 13.91 7.26
N HIS A 143 -5.58 12.86 6.86
CA HIS A 143 -5.04 11.55 6.48
C HIS A 143 -4.54 11.48 5.02
N LYS A 144 -5.04 12.38 4.16
CA LYS A 144 -4.65 12.57 2.74
C LYS A 144 -4.84 11.38 1.81
N TYR A 145 -5.66 10.38 2.21
CA TYR A 145 -6.10 9.34 1.29
C TYR A 145 -7.05 9.85 0.20
N ASP A 146 -7.61 11.05 0.37
CA ASP A 146 -8.33 11.84 -0.63
C ASP A 146 -7.38 12.72 -1.46
N THR A 147 -6.37 12.12 -2.09
CA THR A 147 -5.31 12.85 -2.78
C THR A 147 -5.87 13.87 -3.77
N GLY A 148 -5.47 15.14 -3.58
CA GLY A 148 -5.88 16.28 -4.41
C GLY A 148 -4.91 16.60 -5.53
N ASP A 149 -3.59 16.46 -5.29
CA ASP A 149 -2.56 16.64 -6.31
C ASP A 149 -1.38 15.71 -6.05
N TYR A 150 -1.15 14.75 -6.94
CA TYR A 150 -0.04 13.80 -6.84
C TYR A 150 1.33 14.40 -7.16
N ASN A 151 1.36 15.60 -7.73
CA ASN A 151 2.61 16.26 -8.10
C ASN A 151 3.14 17.24 -7.05
N ALA A 152 2.41 17.45 -5.96
CA ALA A 152 2.76 18.36 -4.90
C ALA A 152 2.60 17.72 -3.53
N ALA A 153 3.64 17.74 -2.70
CA ALA A 153 3.51 17.50 -1.28
C ALA A 153 2.68 18.61 -0.63
N ASP A 154 1.93 18.28 0.42
CA ASP A 154 1.04 19.24 1.06
C ASP A 154 1.84 20.42 1.67
N PRO A 155 1.50 21.68 1.35
CA PRO A 155 2.16 22.83 1.94
C PRO A 155 2.12 22.85 3.46
N ALA A 156 1.06 22.34 4.09
CA ALA A 156 0.96 22.22 5.54
C ALA A 156 1.96 21.22 6.13
N PHE A 157 2.49 20.31 5.31
CA PHE A 157 3.59 19.43 5.69
C PHE A 157 4.97 19.98 5.31
N GLY A 158 5.04 21.18 4.71
CA GLY A 158 6.26 21.83 4.27
C GLY A 158 6.53 21.75 2.77
N GLY A 159 5.63 21.11 2.01
CA GLY A 159 5.69 21.02 0.55
C GLY A 159 6.84 20.17 0.02
N ASP A 160 7.10 20.30 -1.28
CA ASP A 160 8.11 19.51 -1.99
C ASP A 160 9.53 19.76 -1.47
N GLU A 161 9.83 20.97 -1.02
CA GLU A 161 11.14 21.30 -0.44
C GLU A 161 11.41 20.49 0.83
N ALA A 162 10.42 20.41 1.74
CA ALA A 162 10.55 19.64 2.97
C ALA A 162 10.64 18.13 2.69
N LEU A 163 9.90 17.64 1.69
CA LEU A 163 9.95 16.23 1.29
C LEU A 163 11.32 15.85 0.74
N SER A 164 11.86 16.64 -0.19
CA SER A 164 13.18 16.43 -0.76
C SER A 164 14.29 16.54 0.29
N ALA A 165 14.18 17.51 1.21
CA ALA A 165 15.10 17.66 2.34
C ALA A 165 15.05 16.45 3.27
N LEU A 166 13.86 15.90 3.55
CA LEU A 166 13.71 14.70 4.39
C LEU A 166 14.40 13.49 3.75
N PHE A 167 14.23 13.25 2.43
CA PHE A 167 14.92 12.16 1.73
C PHE A 167 16.44 12.28 1.85
N ALA A 168 16.98 13.48 1.61
CA ALA A 168 18.41 13.74 1.69
C ALA A 168 18.95 13.59 3.11
N GLU A 169 18.23 14.08 4.11
CA GLU A 169 18.65 14.01 5.51
C GLU A 169 18.55 12.58 6.05
N ALA A 170 17.43 11.87 5.84
CA ALA A 170 17.24 10.48 6.28
C ALA A 170 18.36 9.57 5.76
N LYS A 171 18.81 9.79 4.51
CA LYS A 171 19.92 9.04 3.92
C LYS A 171 21.21 9.16 4.74
N LYS A 172 21.51 10.31 5.36
CA LYS A 172 22.72 10.49 6.22
C LYS A 172 22.65 9.65 7.49
N TYR A 173 21.45 9.36 7.99
CA TYR A 173 21.21 8.47 9.11
C TYR A 173 21.12 6.99 8.71
N GLY A 174 21.28 6.66 7.42
CA GLY A 174 21.09 5.31 6.90
C GLY A 174 19.61 4.86 6.94
N ILE A 175 18.69 5.81 6.91
CA ILE A 175 17.25 5.57 6.90
C ILE A 175 16.72 5.84 5.49
N ARG A 176 15.92 4.92 4.94
CA ARG A 176 15.18 5.14 3.69
C ARG A 176 13.74 5.52 3.98
N VAL A 177 13.17 6.38 3.16
CA VAL A 177 11.79 6.84 3.28
C VAL A 177 10.99 6.28 2.12
N ILE A 178 9.89 5.58 2.40
CA ILE A 178 8.92 5.14 1.39
C ILE A 178 7.62 5.93 1.54
N LEU A 179 6.94 6.13 0.43
CA LEU A 179 5.70 6.89 0.35
C LEU A 179 4.47 5.98 0.21
N ASP A 180 3.31 6.50 0.56
CA ASP A 180 2.02 5.86 0.32
C ASP A 180 1.49 6.22 -1.07
N GLY A 181 1.24 5.21 -1.89
CA GLY A 181 0.72 5.34 -3.25
C GLY A 181 -0.77 5.08 -3.32
N VAL A 182 -1.57 6.10 -3.15
CA VAL A 182 -3.04 6.05 -3.25
C VAL A 182 -3.44 6.16 -4.71
N PHE A 183 -3.27 5.11 -5.51
CA PHE A 183 -3.43 5.14 -6.97
C PHE A 183 -4.76 4.54 -7.46
N ASN A 184 -5.63 4.12 -6.53
CA ASN A 184 -6.95 3.60 -6.87
C ASN A 184 -7.98 4.72 -7.10
N HIS A 185 -7.89 5.82 -6.37
CA HIS A 185 -8.86 6.91 -6.39
C HIS A 185 -8.19 8.25 -6.11
N THR A 186 -8.89 9.34 -6.39
CA THR A 186 -8.52 10.70 -5.97
C THR A 186 -9.50 11.20 -4.90
N GLY A 187 -9.23 12.33 -4.30
CA GLY A 187 -10.27 13.12 -3.65
C GLY A 187 -11.27 13.66 -4.68
N ASP A 188 -12.53 13.85 -4.28
CA ASP A 188 -13.48 14.61 -5.09
C ASP A 188 -13.09 16.11 -5.11
N ASP A 189 -12.35 16.57 -4.09
CA ASP A 189 -11.62 17.85 -4.08
C ASP A 189 -10.18 17.65 -4.55
N SER A 190 -10.00 17.40 -5.82
CA SER A 190 -8.69 17.20 -6.45
C SER A 190 -8.54 18.02 -7.72
N LEU A 191 -7.33 18.28 -8.13
CA LEU A 191 -7.00 18.89 -9.43
C LEU A 191 -7.64 18.15 -10.62
N TYR A 192 -7.83 16.84 -10.47
CA TYR A 192 -8.28 15.94 -11.53
C TYR A 192 -9.81 15.84 -11.60
N PHE A 193 -10.50 15.77 -10.46
CA PHE A 193 -11.97 15.70 -10.38
C PHE A 193 -12.63 17.08 -10.18
N ASN A 194 -12.09 17.87 -9.26
CA ASN A 194 -12.38 19.28 -8.97
C ASN A 194 -13.88 19.59 -8.77
N LYS A 195 -14.53 18.81 -7.92
CA LYS A 195 -15.97 18.92 -7.65
C LYS A 195 -16.39 20.29 -7.11
N TYR A 196 -15.52 20.90 -6.32
CA TYR A 196 -15.82 22.15 -5.59
C TYR A 196 -15.18 23.39 -6.24
N GLY A 197 -14.40 23.24 -7.30
CA GLY A 197 -13.74 24.34 -7.98
C GLY A 197 -12.56 24.95 -7.20
N ASN A 198 -11.99 24.21 -6.26
CA ASN A 198 -10.87 24.69 -5.43
C ASN A 198 -9.50 24.65 -6.16
N TYR A 199 -9.46 24.05 -7.34
CA TYR A 199 -8.26 24.00 -8.17
C TYR A 199 -8.47 24.81 -9.45
N PRO A 200 -7.40 25.41 -10.02
CA PRO A 200 -7.48 26.20 -11.26
C PRO A 200 -7.68 25.34 -12.51
N SER A 201 -7.77 24.02 -12.36
CA SER A 201 -7.93 23.07 -13.45
C SER A 201 -9.38 22.90 -13.88
N VAL A 202 -9.60 22.54 -15.13
CA VAL A 202 -10.88 21.99 -15.58
C VAL A 202 -10.91 20.50 -15.19
N GLY A 203 -11.42 20.21 -13.99
CA GLY A 203 -11.55 18.84 -13.50
C GLY A 203 -12.66 18.05 -14.22
N ALA A 204 -12.73 16.77 -13.95
CA ALA A 204 -13.67 15.86 -14.62
C ALA A 204 -15.14 16.08 -14.25
N TYR A 205 -15.41 16.60 -13.03
CA TYR A 205 -16.79 16.77 -12.55
C TYR A 205 -17.47 17.91 -13.30
N LYS A 206 -18.63 17.63 -13.90
CA LYS A 206 -19.44 18.56 -14.71
C LYS A 206 -18.76 19.16 -15.96
N HIS A 207 -17.62 18.63 -16.35
CA HIS A 207 -16.86 19.10 -17.50
C HIS A 207 -16.52 17.95 -18.46
N PRO A 208 -17.43 17.61 -19.39
CA PRO A 208 -17.18 16.55 -20.38
C PRO A 208 -15.92 16.79 -21.24
N GLU A 209 -15.53 18.07 -21.43
CA GLU A 209 -14.34 18.49 -22.18
C GLU A 209 -13.04 18.39 -21.37
N SER A 210 -13.09 18.08 -20.10
CA SER A 210 -11.92 17.97 -19.26
C SER A 210 -10.94 16.92 -19.77
N PRO A 211 -9.61 17.20 -19.77
CA PRO A 211 -8.60 16.19 -20.09
C PRO A 211 -8.62 15.01 -19.12
N TYR A 212 -9.25 15.17 -17.96
CA TYR A 212 -9.38 14.14 -16.93
C TYR A 212 -10.71 13.40 -16.98
N ARG A 213 -11.65 13.77 -17.90
CA ARG A 213 -12.98 13.18 -17.92
C ARG A 213 -12.93 11.66 -18.02
N ASP A 214 -12.11 11.14 -18.91
CA ASP A 214 -11.96 9.71 -19.17
C ASP A 214 -11.11 8.98 -18.12
N TRP A 215 -10.58 9.69 -17.12
CA TRP A 215 -9.91 9.07 -15.96
C TRP A 215 -10.91 8.48 -14.98
N TYR A 216 -12.18 8.82 -15.12
CA TYR A 216 -13.27 8.36 -14.26
C TYR A 216 -14.37 7.71 -15.09
N THR A 217 -15.24 6.94 -14.44
CA THR A 217 -16.42 6.35 -15.05
C THR A 217 -17.64 7.07 -14.50
N PHE A 218 -18.40 7.71 -15.40
CA PHE A 218 -19.65 8.35 -15.08
C PHE A 218 -20.83 7.53 -15.62
N GLY A 219 -21.93 7.49 -14.87
CA GLY A 219 -23.17 6.82 -15.25
C GLY A 219 -24.15 7.75 -15.95
N ARG A 220 -25.36 7.94 -15.35
CA ARG A 220 -26.45 8.70 -15.97
C ARG A 220 -26.23 10.20 -15.96
N ASP A 221 -25.55 10.70 -14.96
CA ASP A 221 -25.25 12.12 -14.77
C ASP A 221 -23.90 12.30 -14.07
N ASP A 222 -23.52 13.56 -13.82
CA ASP A 222 -22.23 13.87 -13.23
C ASP A 222 -22.11 13.50 -11.75
N ASP A 223 -23.22 13.26 -11.04
CA ASP A 223 -23.23 12.78 -9.67
C ASP A 223 -23.25 11.25 -9.57
N ASP A 224 -23.49 10.56 -10.68
CA ASP A 224 -23.45 9.12 -10.81
C ASP A 224 -22.07 8.69 -11.35
N TYR A 225 -21.09 8.60 -10.49
CA TYR A 225 -19.72 8.17 -10.83
C TYR A 225 -19.24 7.01 -9.95
N GLU A 226 -18.38 6.18 -10.53
CA GLU A 226 -17.72 5.12 -9.78
C GLU A 226 -16.85 5.71 -8.68
N CYS A 227 -16.96 5.16 -7.48
CA CYS A 227 -16.19 5.56 -6.32
C CYS A 227 -15.74 4.31 -5.52
N TRP A 228 -14.68 4.46 -4.74
CA TRP A 228 -14.18 3.37 -3.92
C TRP A 228 -15.21 2.96 -2.86
N TRP A 229 -15.70 1.73 -2.94
CA TRP A 229 -16.69 1.13 -2.03
C TRP A 229 -17.96 1.98 -1.76
N GLY A 230 -18.38 2.79 -2.72
CA GLY A 230 -19.54 3.68 -2.57
C GLY A 230 -19.24 5.00 -1.83
N ILE A 231 -18.00 5.24 -1.45
CA ILE A 231 -17.55 6.45 -0.76
C ILE A 231 -17.34 7.57 -1.77
N LYS A 232 -18.33 8.45 -1.91
CA LYS A 232 -18.38 9.49 -2.96
C LYS A 232 -17.22 10.50 -2.92
N ILE A 233 -16.59 10.71 -1.77
CA ILE A 233 -15.40 11.58 -1.68
C ILE A 233 -14.14 10.94 -2.30
N HIS A 234 -14.19 9.67 -2.72
CA HIS A 234 -13.12 8.92 -3.35
C HIS A 234 -13.49 8.46 -4.76
N PRO A 235 -13.60 9.38 -5.78
CA PRO A 235 -13.84 9.02 -7.17
C PRO A 235 -12.77 8.03 -7.66
N ARG A 236 -13.21 6.88 -8.19
CA ARG A 236 -12.33 5.81 -8.62
C ARG A 236 -11.68 6.16 -9.95
N LEU A 237 -10.36 6.00 -10.03
CA LEU A 237 -9.59 6.16 -11.25
C LEU A 237 -9.78 4.95 -12.17
N ARG A 238 -9.88 5.23 -13.46
CA ARG A 238 -9.88 4.21 -14.52
C ARG A 238 -8.47 3.98 -15.04
N GLN A 239 -7.70 3.18 -14.31
CA GLN A 239 -6.29 2.88 -14.64
C GLN A 239 -6.10 2.16 -15.98
N SER A 240 -7.17 1.69 -16.61
CA SER A 240 -7.15 1.18 -17.99
C SER A 240 -7.08 2.30 -19.04
N ASN A 241 -7.42 3.54 -18.68
CA ASN A 241 -7.23 4.70 -19.55
C ASN A 241 -5.73 4.96 -19.76
N PRO A 242 -5.25 5.09 -21.01
CA PRO A 242 -3.82 5.22 -21.30
C PRO A 242 -3.17 6.46 -20.67
N ASP A 243 -3.87 7.61 -20.67
CA ASP A 243 -3.35 8.87 -20.14
C ASP A 243 -3.26 8.80 -18.60
N CYS A 244 -4.30 8.31 -17.93
CA CYS A 244 -4.29 8.05 -16.50
C CYS A 244 -3.14 7.10 -16.13
N ARG A 245 -3.01 5.98 -16.84
CA ARG A 245 -1.94 5.03 -16.59
C ARG A 245 -0.55 5.60 -16.85
N SER A 246 -0.38 6.38 -17.92
CA SER A 246 0.88 7.05 -18.23
C SER A 246 1.25 8.10 -17.17
N PHE A 247 0.28 8.81 -16.62
CA PHE A 247 0.50 9.77 -15.54
C PHE A 247 1.12 9.11 -14.29
N PHE A 248 0.67 7.92 -13.92
CA PHE A 248 1.25 7.20 -12.77
C PHE A 248 2.46 6.35 -13.13
N CYS A 249 2.41 5.62 -14.23
CA CYS A 249 3.35 4.56 -14.59
C CYS A 249 4.32 4.94 -15.72
N GLY A 250 4.22 6.16 -16.28
CA GLY A 250 5.14 6.63 -17.31
C GLY A 250 6.57 6.81 -16.79
N ARG A 251 7.52 6.97 -17.69
CA ARG A 251 8.95 7.19 -17.36
C ARG A 251 9.16 8.33 -16.37
N ASP A 252 8.37 9.39 -16.50
CA ASP A 252 8.39 10.58 -15.63
C ASP A 252 7.07 10.72 -14.86
N GLY A 253 6.28 9.63 -14.80
CA GLY A 253 5.06 9.56 -14.05
C GLY A 253 5.31 9.56 -12.53
N VAL A 254 4.23 9.69 -11.77
CA VAL A 254 4.26 9.83 -10.30
C VAL A 254 5.11 8.73 -9.65
N GLY A 255 4.95 7.47 -10.08
CA GLY A 255 5.68 6.34 -9.51
C GLY A 255 7.20 6.48 -9.64
N ALA A 256 7.69 6.90 -10.80
CA ALA A 256 9.12 7.07 -11.06
C ALA A 256 9.66 8.42 -10.53
N LYS A 257 8.85 9.49 -10.57
CA LYS A 257 9.25 10.84 -10.17
C LYS A 257 9.83 10.85 -8.76
N TYR A 258 9.06 10.41 -7.76
CA TYR A 258 9.49 10.47 -6.36
C TYR A 258 10.63 9.50 -6.03
N VAL A 259 10.77 8.41 -6.76
CA VAL A 259 11.94 7.52 -6.65
C VAL A 259 13.20 8.24 -7.15
N LYS A 260 13.12 8.94 -8.28
CA LYS A 260 14.23 9.79 -8.79
C LYS A 260 14.59 10.92 -7.82
N GLU A 261 13.62 11.44 -7.08
CA GLU A 261 13.79 12.48 -6.07
C GLU A 261 14.38 11.98 -4.75
N GLY A 262 14.46 10.64 -4.55
CA GLY A 262 15.11 10.02 -3.40
C GLY A 262 14.24 9.17 -2.50
N SER A 263 12.96 8.95 -2.86
CA SER A 263 12.13 7.95 -2.19
C SER A 263 12.73 6.55 -2.34
N GLY A 264 12.73 5.77 -1.27
CA GLY A 264 13.12 4.37 -1.30
C GLY A 264 12.08 3.44 -1.93
N GLY A 265 10.93 3.96 -2.34
CA GLY A 265 9.86 3.20 -2.97
C GLY A 265 8.46 3.55 -2.48
N TRP A 266 7.53 2.61 -2.66
CA TRP A 266 6.11 2.80 -2.45
C TRP A 266 5.48 1.70 -1.60
N ARG A 267 4.59 2.08 -0.70
CA ARG A 267 3.51 1.21 -0.23
C ARG A 267 2.28 1.53 -1.06
N LEU A 268 1.67 0.56 -1.69
CA LEU A 268 0.49 0.73 -2.54
C LEU A 268 -0.76 0.49 -1.72
N ASP A 269 -1.55 1.54 -1.57
CA ASP A 269 -2.87 1.53 -0.96
C ASP A 269 -3.81 0.64 -1.76
N VAL A 270 -4.62 -0.17 -1.06
CA VAL A 270 -5.62 -1.08 -1.62
C VAL A 270 -5.13 -1.82 -2.89
N ALA A 271 -3.98 -2.50 -2.79
CA ALA A 271 -3.33 -3.13 -3.95
C ALA A 271 -4.25 -4.10 -4.71
N ASP A 272 -5.23 -4.70 -4.04
CA ASP A 272 -6.23 -5.59 -4.64
C ASP A 272 -7.16 -4.88 -5.65
N GLU A 273 -7.33 -3.56 -5.52
CA GLU A 273 -8.12 -2.73 -6.43
C GLU A 273 -7.38 -2.39 -7.73
N LEU A 274 -6.04 -2.42 -7.71
CA LEU A 274 -5.22 -2.00 -8.84
C LEU A 274 -5.15 -3.12 -9.89
N PRO A 275 -5.41 -2.82 -11.19
CA PRO A 275 -5.31 -3.82 -12.26
C PRO A 275 -3.89 -4.38 -12.41
N ASP A 276 -3.77 -5.65 -12.82
CA ASP A 276 -2.47 -6.30 -13.05
C ASP A 276 -1.58 -5.49 -14.00
N ALA A 277 -2.12 -5.02 -15.13
CA ALA A 277 -1.35 -4.23 -16.09
C ALA A 277 -0.85 -2.90 -15.51
N PHE A 278 -1.61 -2.29 -14.60
CA PHE A 278 -1.16 -1.08 -13.90
C PHE A 278 0.01 -1.39 -12.96
N LEU A 279 -0.07 -2.46 -12.17
CA LEU A 279 1.01 -2.89 -11.28
C LEU A 279 2.28 -3.27 -12.05
N GLU A 280 2.14 -3.93 -13.20
CA GLU A 280 3.26 -4.31 -14.06
C GLU A 280 3.97 -3.07 -14.64
N ASP A 281 3.22 -2.11 -15.18
CA ASP A 281 3.77 -0.87 -15.72
C ASP A 281 4.37 0.02 -14.61
N LEU A 282 3.70 0.10 -13.44
CA LEU A 282 4.22 0.83 -12.28
C LEU A 282 5.56 0.23 -11.82
N ARG A 283 5.61 -1.10 -11.66
CA ARG A 283 6.87 -1.77 -11.30
C ARG A 283 7.97 -1.44 -12.31
N LYS A 284 7.65 -1.53 -13.60
CA LYS A 284 8.63 -1.25 -14.64
C LYS A 284 9.19 0.17 -14.48
N SER A 285 8.35 1.19 -14.37
CA SER A 285 8.81 2.59 -14.28
C SER A 285 9.57 2.87 -12.98
N VAL A 286 9.13 2.29 -11.86
CA VAL A 286 9.80 2.41 -10.56
C VAL A 286 11.18 1.75 -10.60
N LYS A 287 11.29 0.53 -11.14
CA LYS A 287 12.57 -0.21 -11.22
C LYS A 287 13.51 0.34 -12.28
N ASP A 288 12.98 0.96 -13.33
CA ASP A 288 13.78 1.72 -14.31
C ASP A 288 14.37 3.00 -13.68
N ALA A 289 13.70 3.61 -12.72
CA ALA A 289 14.18 4.78 -11.96
C ALA A 289 15.23 4.40 -10.91
N ASP A 290 14.98 3.37 -10.13
CA ASP A 290 15.92 2.75 -9.18
C ASP A 290 15.62 1.25 -9.06
N PRO A 291 16.49 0.35 -9.53
CA PRO A 291 16.30 -1.10 -9.40
C PRO A 291 16.12 -1.60 -7.96
N ASP A 292 16.63 -0.85 -6.99
CA ASP A 292 16.52 -1.15 -5.56
C ASP A 292 15.34 -0.46 -4.86
N ALA A 293 14.51 0.31 -5.58
CA ALA A 293 13.27 0.85 -5.01
C ALA A 293 12.30 -0.26 -4.62
N LEU A 294 11.69 -0.14 -3.45
CA LEU A 294 10.78 -1.12 -2.86
C LEU A 294 9.33 -0.88 -3.31
N ILE A 295 8.60 -1.95 -3.60
CA ILE A 295 7.16 -1.90 -3.87
C ILE A 295 6.45 -2.87 -2.94
N ILE A 296 5.75 -2.35 -1.93
CA ILE A 296 4.94 -3.11 -0.98
C ILE A 296 3.47 -2.92 -1.32
N GLY A 297 2.69 -4.00 -1.38
CA GLY A 297 1.23 -3.91 -1.52
C GLY A 297 0.51 -4.04 -0.19
N GLU A 298 -0.56 -3.30 -0.01
CA GLU A 298 -1.54 -3.60 1.02
C GLU A 298 -2.41 -4.77 0.55
N VAL A 299 -2.22 -5.94 1.18
CA VAL A 299 -2.99 -7.16 0.93
C VAL A 299 -3.28 -7.79 2.28
N TRP A 300 -4.56 -8.02 2.58
CA TRP A 300 -5.00 -8.45 3.91
C TRP A 300 -4.94 -9.96 4.14
N GLU A 301 -4.87 -10.76 3.08
CA GLU A 301 -4.81 -12.22 3.16
C GLU A 301 -3.48 -12.75 2.58
N ASN A 302 -3.36 -14.07 2.44
CA ASN A 302 -2.20 -14.67 1.78
C ASN A 302 -2.12 -14.20 0.32
N ALA A 303 -1.05 -13.48 0.00
CA ALA A 303 -0.86 -12.84 -1.31
C ALA A 303 -0.45 -13.82 -2.43
N ALA A 304 0.00 -15.04 -2.09
CA ALA A 304 0.45 -16.00 -3.10
C ALA A 304 -0.69 -16.55 -3.94
N ASP A 305 -1.87 -16.74 -3.34
CA ASP A 305 -3.06 -17.27 -4.01
C ASP A 305 -4.31 -16.40 -3.82
N LYS A 306 -4.09 -15.11 -3.58
CA LYS A 306 -5.15 -14.11 -3.44
C LYS A 306 -6.03 -14.07 -4.68
N ILE A 307 -7.32 -14.20 -4.45
CA ILE A 307 -8.36 -13.94 -5.46
C ILE A 307 -9.03 -12.62 -5.08
N ALA A 308 -8.93 -11.63 -5.94
CA ALA A 308 -9.63 -10.36 -5.82
C ALA A 308 -10.48 -10.12 -7.07
N TYR A 309 -11.74 -9.75 -6.89
CA TYR A 309 -12.69 -9.50 -7.98
C TYR A 309 -12.78 -10.65 -9.01
N GLY A 310 -12.75 -11.89 -8.51
CA GLY A 310 -12.83 -13.12 -9.32
C GLY A 310 -11.55 -13.44 -10.12
N LYS A 311 -10.43 -12.73 -9.89
CA LYS A 311 -9.16 -12.95 -10.56
C LYS A 311 -8.09 -13.38 -9.57
N LEU A 312 -7.34 -14.42 -9.91
CA LEU A 312 -6.13 -14.80 -9.20
C LEU A 312 -5.06 -13.71 -9.42
N ARG A 313 -4.55 -13.14 -8.32
CA ARG A 313 -3.54 -12.08 -8.38
C ARG A 313 -2.14 -12.66 -8.64
N LYS A 314 -1.27 -11.85 -9.26
CA LYS A 314 0.05 -12.28 -9.73
C LYS A 314 1.21 -11.63 -8.98
N TYR A 315 0.97 -11.19 -7.74
CA TYR A 315 1.87 -10.33 -6.98
C TYR A 315 3.32 -10.77 -6.96
N PHE A 316 3.57 -12.09 -6.79
CA PHE A 316 4.92 -12.64 -6.64
C PHE A 316 5.41 -13.44 -7.86
N GLN A 317 4.81 -13.20 -9.03
CA GLN A 317 5.31 -13.81 -10.26
C GLN A 317 6.50 -13.05 -10.87
N GLY A 318 6.96 -11.95 -10.26
CA GLY A 318 8.16 -11.22 -10.62
C GLY A 318 7.93 -9.87 -11.31
N HIS A 319 6.68 -9.52 -11.61
CA HIS A 319 6.34 -8.34 -12.41
C HIS A 319 5.48 -7.29 -11.69
N GLN A 320 5.14 -7.50 -10.41
CA GLN A 320 4.23 -6.60 -9.68
C GLN A 320 4.86 -6.11 -8.36
N LEU A 321 4.76 -6.87 -7.28
CA LEU A 321 5.19 -6.45 -5.94
C LEU A 321 6.52 -7.10 -5.54
N ASP A 322 7.28 -6.41 -4.69
CA ASP A 322 8.42 -7.01 -3.99
C ASP A 322 7.97 -7.67 -2.69
N SER A 323 6.95 -7.12 -2.05
CA SER A 323 6.47 -7.54 -0.75
C SER A 323 5.02 -7.11 -0.52
N VAL A 324 4.48 -7.52 0.63
CA VAL A 324 3.16 -7.11 1.12
C VAL A 324 3.19 -6.82 2.62
N MET A 325 2.19 -6.09 3.09
CA MET A 325 1.88 -5.95 4.51
C MET A 325 1.36 -7.29 5.04
N ASN A 326 2.06 -7.86 6.04
CA ASN A 326 1.79 -9.21 6.52
C ASN A 326 0.68 -9.24 7.58
N TYR A 327 -0.55 -8.87 7.17
CA TYR A 327 -1.73 -8.92 8.04
C TYR A 327 -2.05 -10.34 8.55
N PRO A 328 -1.86 -11.43 7.75
CA PRO A 328 -2.08 -12.77 8.27
C PRO A 328 -1.23 -13.08 9.50
N LEU A 329 0.06 -12.73 9.48
CA LEU A 329 0.93 -12.93 10.64
C LEU A 329 0.51 -12.06 11.84
N ARG A 330 0.12 -10.78 11.60
CA ARG A 330 -0.41 -9.92 12.67
C ARG A 330 -1.59 -10.58 13.36
N THR A 331 -2.57 -11.03 12.60
CA THR A 331 -3.78 -11.67 13.12
C THR A 331 -3.43 -12.92 13.94
N ALA A 332 -2.53 -13.76 13.42
CA ALA A 332 -2.09 -14.97 14.10
C ALA A 332 -1.33 -14.66 15.40
N LEU A 333 -0.48 -13.62 15.41
CA LEU A 333 0.24 -13.18 16.61
C LEU A 333 -0.69 -12.62 17.68
N VAL A 334 -1.65 -11.77 17.30
CA VAL A 334 -2.64 -11.22 18.26
C VAL A 334 -3.47 -12.34 18.85
N ASN A 335 -3.96 -13.28 18.05
CA ASN A 335 -4.71 -14.45 18.51
C ASN A 335 -3.86 -15.34 19.45
N PHE A 336 -2.59 -15.51 19.13
CA PHE A 336 -1.67 -16.24 20.00
C PHE A 336 -1.53 -15.57 21.38
N ILE A 337 -1.35 -14.24 21.40
CA ILE A 337 -1.22 -13.49 22.65
C ILE A 337 -2.50 -13.58 23.48
N LEU A 338 -3.66 -13.35 22.86
CA LEU A 338 -4.96 -13.29 23.55
C LEU A 338 -5.49 -14.67 23.94
N HIS A 339 -5.37 -15.66 23.06
CA HIS A 339 -6.03 -16.96 23.21
C HIS A 339 -5.05 -18.12 23.37
N LYS A 340 -3.74 -17.88 23.36
CA LYS A 340 -2.66 -18.90 23.44
C LYS A 340 -2.74 -19.94 22.31
N ASP A 341 -3.28 -19.57 21.15
CA ASP A 341 -3.42 -20.46 20.00
C ASP A 341 -2.11 -20.55 19.18
N GLY A 342 -1.14 -21.28 19.75
CA GLY A 342 0.16 -21.56 19.10
C GLY A 342 0.04 -22.42 17.84
N ARG A 343 -1.03 -23.23 17.73
CA ARG A 343 -1.25 -24.08 16.55
C ARG A 343 -1.62 -23.24 15.33
N SER A 344 -2.51 -22.27 15.47
CA SER A 344 -2.88 -21.36 14.39
C SER A 344 -1.70 -20.45 13.99
N LEU A 345 -0.89 -20.00 14.94
CA LEU A 345 0.33 -19.25 14.63
C LEU A 345 1.33 -20.08 13.81
N ALA A 346 1.61 -21.32 14.25
CA ALA A 346 2.51 -22.23 13.54
C ALA A 346 2.01 -22.51 12.12
N ARG A 347 0.70 -22.75 11.95
CA ARG A 347 0.07 -22.97 10.64
C ARG A 347 0.21 -21.73 9.74
N CYS A 348 -0.07 -20.53 10.25
CA CYS A 348 0.10 -19.28 9.50
C CYS A 348 1.53 -19.10 9.01
N LEU A 349 2.52 -19.32 9.88
CA LEU A 349 3.94 -19.23 9.51
C LEU A 349 4.29 -20.26 8.43
N THR A 350 3.87 -21.53 8.61
CA THR A 350 4.10 -22.60 7.63
C THR A 350 3.49 -22.24 6.27
N ASP A 351 2.24 -21.74 6.26
CA ASP A 351 1.54 -21.34 5.04
C ASP A 351 2.28 -20.21 4.29
N ILE A 352 2.69 -19.16 4.99
CA ILE A 352 3.45 -18.05 4.40
C ILE A 352 4.78 -18.54 3.83
N TYR A 353 5.60 -19.21 4.65
CA TYR A 353 6.95 -19.62 4.25
C TYR A 353 6.97 -20.71 3.19
N SER A 354 5.90 -21.49 3.04
CA SER A 354 5.77 -22.49 1.97
C SER A 354 5.15 -21.94 0.68
N SER A 355 4.49 -20.78 0.74
CA SER A 355 3.76 -20.18 -0.38
C SER A 355 4.53 -19.09 -1.08
N TYR A 356 5.39 -18.35 -0.34
CA TYR A 356 6.13 -17.22 -0.88
C TYR A 356 7.57 -17.59 -1.24
N PRO A 357 8.18 -16.98 -2.26
CA PRO A 357 9.61 -17.09 -2.47
C PRO A 357 10.37 -16.65 -1.22
N LYS A 358 11.46 -17.37 -0.89
CA LYS A 358 12.22 -17.06 0.35
C LYS A 358 12.62 -15.59 0.45
N PHE A 359 13.13 -15.00 -0.63
CA PHE A 359 13.55 -13.60 -0.64
C PHE A 359 12.39 -12.61 -0.47
N VAL A 360 11.14 -13.02 -0.81
CA VAL A 360 9.92 -12.26 -0.49
C VAL A 360 9.61 -12.39 1.00
N CYS A 361 9.71 -13.60 1.57
CA CYS A 361 9.56 -13.80 3.03
C CYS A 361 10.54 -12.93 3.83
N ASP A 362 11.80 -12.86 3.38
CA ASP A 362 12.85 -12.04 4.03
C ASP A 362 12.56 -10.52 3.90
N CYS A 363 11.63 -10.14 3.02
CA CYS A 363 11.25 -8.76 2.70
C CYS A 363 9.82 -8.40 3.15
N LEU A 364 9.15 -9.26 3.93
CA LEU A 364 7.78 -9.00 4.38
C LEU A 364 7.72 -7.82 5.36
N MET A 365 6.75 -6.96 5.18
CA MET A 365 6.40 -5.94 6.17
C MET A 365 5.59 -6.61 7.29
N ASN A 366 6.30 -7.13 8.29
CA ASN A 366 5.70 -7.75 9.47
C ASN A 366 5.19 -6.66 10.41
N ILE A 367 3.89 -6.51 10.49
CA ILE A 367 3.22 -5.46 11.25
C ILE A 367 2.66 -6.00 12.57
N ILE A 368 2.65 -5.15 13.60
CA ILE A 368 1.92 -5.40 14.84
C ILE A 368 0.70 -4.48 14.91
N GLY A 369 0.82 -3.26 14.43
CA GLY A 369 -0.26 -2.28 14.31
C GLY A 369 0.00 -1.33 13.15
N THR A 370 -1.08 -0.80 12.59
CA THR A 370 -1.07 0.25 11.56
C THR A 370 -2.14 1.27 11.90
N HIS A 371 -2.29 2.31 11.07
CA HIS A 371 -3.38 3.28 11.18
C HIS A 371 -4.78 2.65 10.93
N ASP A 372 -4.85 1.45 10.29
CA ASP A 372 -6.09 0.73 9.99
C ASP A 372 -6.45 -0.32 11.04
N THR A 373 -5.65 -0.49 12.06
CA THR A 373 -5.86 -1.54 13.06
C THR A 373 -5.78 -0.98 14.46
N GLU A 374 -6.52 -1.60 15.37
CA GLU A 374 -6.41 -1.29 16.79
C GLU A 374 -4.97 -1.53 17.29
N ARG A 375 -4.54 -0.68 18.21
CA ARG A 375 -3.28 -0.89 18.94
C ARG A 375 -3.42 -2.07 19.87
N ILE A 376 -2.32 -2.81 20.02
CA ILE A 376 -2.23 -3.96 20.93
C ILE A 376 -2.07 -3.47 22.36
#